data_e769cfbec78366e7bb316f92b5d7de99
#
_entry.id   e769cfbec78366e7bb316f92b5d7de99
#
_cell.length_a   1.000
_cell.length_b   1.000
_cell.length_c   1.000
_cell.angle_alpha   90.00
_cell.angle_beta   90.00
_cell.angle_gamma   90.00
#
_symmetry.space_group_name_H-M   'P 1'
#
loop_
_entity.id
_entity.type
_entity.pdbx_description
1 polymer ?
#
loop_
_entity_poly.entity_id
_entity_poly.type
_entity_poly.pdbx_seq_one_letter_code
_entity_poly.pdbx_strand_id
1 'polypeptide(L)'
;MIFTQLIQTNLRTKELGKNIEYYNRLDSTNTEAWELIEEGNQHGTVIVTDNQTIGRGRMKNTWSMIPGKGVAFSLIIENCFPSNYSGLISLASGIAVVESLNKRGIETKLKWPNDVFANEKKLGGILSETKIIKDKIVKVVIGVGINVNETIAEHPKDIRDYMTTMLEISKHPHQRELIIAEFINSIEHLFHDISIDPKILINKWLNNCLHLDKIISFYENEIIVEGIFSGLDSNGFAKIEMNNEIKTFGSINLV
;
A
#
# COMPACT_ATOMS: atom_id res chain seq x y z
N MET A 1 3.08 5.85 21.13
CA MET A 1 2.59 7.12 20.56
C MET A 1 3.44 7.46 19.34
N ILE A 2 2.82 7.90 18.24
CA ILE A 2 3.51 8.45 17.06
C ILE A 2 3.76 9.94 17.26
N PHE A 3 4.99 10.37 17.02
CA PHE A 3 5.40 11.79 17.14
C PHE A 3 5.31 12.46 15.76
N THR A 4 4.24 13.20 15.51
CA THR A 4 3.99 13.86 14.21
C THR A 4 5.11 14.83 13.81
N GLN A 5 5.72 15.51 14.77
CA GLN A 5 6.87 16.38 14.53
C GLN A 5 8.08 15.62 13.95
N LEU A 6 8.28 14.35 14.35
CA LEU A 6 9.36 13.53 13.80
C LEU A 6 9.07 13.14 12.34
N ILE A 7 7.80 12.93 11.98
CA ILE A 7 7.41 12.78 10.57
C ILE A 7 7.74 14.08 9.83
N GLN A 8 7.20 15.22 10.29
CA GLN A 8 7.34 16.53 9.64
C GLN A 8 8.79 16.94 9.40
N THR A 9 9.66 16.75 10.39
CA THR A 9 11.10 17.13 10.27
C THR A 9 11.87 16.26 9.28
N ASN A 10 11.34 15.08 8.90
CA ASN A 10 11.94 14.18 7.93
C ASN A 10 11.27 14.27 6.53
N LEU A 11 10.27 15.13 6.36
CA LEU A 11 9.67 15.36 5.05
C LEU A 11 10.57 16.25 4.17
N ARG A 12 10.67 15.87 2.90
CA ARG A 12 11.35 16.60 1.83
C ARG A 12 10.39 16.98 0.71
N THR A 13 9.11 16.76 0.94
CA THR A 13 8.01 17.00 0.01
C THR A 13 7.71 18.50 -0.17
N LYS A 14 7.15 18.85 -1.31
CA LYS A 14 6.64 20.19 -1.58
C LYS A 14 5.23 20.38 -1.01
N GLU A 15 4.37 19.37 -1.19
CA GLU A 15 2.93 19.45 -0.91
C GLU A 15 2.45 18.40 0.09
N LEU A 16 2.91 17.15 -0.03
CA LEU A 16 2.39 16.06 0.79
C LEU A 16 2.90 16.09 2.23
N GLY A 17 2.05 15.74 3.17
CA GLY A 17 2.38 15.59 4.59
C GLY A 17 2.51 16.92 5.37
N LYS A 18 2.11 18.06 4.79
CA LYS A 18 2.15 19.35 5.50
C LYS A 18 1.14 19.41 6.63
N ASN A 19 0.01 18.74 6.49
CA ASN A 19 -0.97 18.54 7.56
C ASN A 19 -0.94 17.07 7.98
N ILE A 20 -0.86 16.80 9.30
CA ILE A 20 -0.86 15.47 9.88
C ILE A 20 -1.88 15.43 11.03
N GLU A 21 -2.94 14.67 10.82
CA GLU A 21 -3.98 14.42 11.81
C GLU A 21 -3.63 13.13 12.59
N TYR A 22 -3.37 13.28 13.90
CA TYR A 22 -3.04 12.15 14.76
C TYR A 22 -4.21 11.77 15.64
N TYR A 23 -4.50 10.48 15.65
CA TYR A 23 -5.51 9.85 16.50
C TYR A 23 -4.87 8.78 17.38
N ASN A 24 -5.11 8.83 18.69
CA ASN A 24 -4.68 7.74 19.57
C ASN A 24 -5.39 6.42 19.22
N ARG A 25 -6.67 6.51 18.82
CA ARG A 25 -7.51 5.37 18.43
C ARG A 25 -8.58 5.85 17.46
N LEU A 26 -8.83 5.06 16.41
CA LEU A 26 -9.95 5.23 15.48
C LEU A 26 -10.31 3.86 14.85
N ASP A 27 -11.39 3.81 14.08
CA ASP A 27 -11.83 2.59 13.42
C ASP A 27 -10.94 2.25 12.22
N SER A 28 -10.80 3.19 11.29
CA SER A 28 -9.95 3.02 10.11
C SER A 28 -9.44 4.38 9.61
N THR A 29 -8.13 4.49 9.36
CA THR A 29 -7.53 5.70 8.81
C THR A 29 -8.11 6.05 7.43
N ASN A 30 -8.50 5.06 6.62
CA ASN A 30 -9.17 5.32 5.34
C ASN A 30 -10.59 5.88 5.53
N THR A 31 -11.34 5.37 6.52
CA THR A 31 -12.68 5.88 6.80
C THR A 31 -12.60 7.33 7.27
N GLU A 32 -11.74 7.62 8.22
CA GLU A 32 -11.47 8.98 8.70
C GLU A 32 -11.03 9.92 7.57
N ALA A 33 -10.16 9.44 6.67
CA ALA A 33 -9.73 10.23 5.51
C ALA A 33 -10.90 10.63 4.60
N TRP A 34 -11.87 9.74 4.39
CA TRP A 34 -13.07 10.06 3.61
C TRP A 34 -13.99 11.04 4.35
N GLU A 35 -14.13 10.93 5.67
CA GLU A 35 -14.88 11.89 6.50
C GLU A 35 -14.26 13.28 6.42
N LEU A 36 -12.94 13.38 6.59
CA LEU A 36 -12.21 14.65 6.46
C LEU A 36 -12.33 15.27 5.05
N ILE A 37 -12.38 14.44 3.99
CA ILE A 37 -12.63 14.93 2.62
C ILE A 37 -14.01 15.58 2.50
N GLU A 38 -15.06 15.02 3.11
CA GLU A 38 -16.40 15.60 3.10
C GLU A 38 -16.47 16.90 3.94
N GLU A 39 -15.63 17.04 4.96
CA GLU A 39 -15.47 18.27 5.75
C GLU A 39 -14.63 19.34 5.06
N GLY A 40 -14.05 19.05 3.90
CA GLY A 40 -13.25 19.98 3.10
C GLY A 40 -11.75 19.92 3.34
N ASN A 41 -11.23 18.87 3.95
CA ASN A 41 -9.80 18.66 4.08
C ASN A 41 -9.13 18.43 2.74
N GLN A 42 -7.90 18.92 2.63
CA GLN A 42 -7.23 19.18 1.38
C GLN A 42 -6.16 18.15 1.05
N HIS A 43 -5.68 18.25 -0.18
CA HIS A 43 -4.54 17.51 -0.72
C HIS A 43 -3.34 17.45 0.23
N GLY A 44 -2.75 16.29 0.35
CA GLY A 44 -1.53 16.06 1.12
C GLY A 44 -1.73 15.83 2.62
N THR A 45 -2.98 15.85 3.14
CA THR A 45 -3.25 15.53 4.55
C THR A 45 -2.97 14.06 4.82
N VAL A 46 -2.28 13.79 5.93
CA VAL A 46 -1.95 12.45 6.42
C VAL A 46 -2.73 12.18 7.70
N ILE A 47 -3.47 11.09 7.73
CA ILE A 47 -4.17 10.57 8.91
C ILE A 47 -3.35 9.43 9.48
N VAL A 48 -2.98 9.52 10.75
CA VAL A 48 -2.12 8.53 11.40
C VAL A 48 -2.76 8.10 12.73
N THR A 49 -2.65 6.81 13.06
CA THR A 49 -3.16 6.31 14.35
C THR A 49 -2.21 5.34 15.02
N ASP A 50 -2.25 5.32 16.36
CA ASP A 50 -1.59 4.29 17.18
C ASP A 50 -2.44 3.02 17.32
N ASN A 51 -3.76 3.11 17.11
CA ASN A 51 -4.67 1.98 17.27
C ASN A 51 -5.84 2.05 16.30
N GLN A 52 -5.84 1.16 15.31
CA GLN A 52 -6.93 0.97 14.36
C GLN A 52 -7.76 -0.23 14.78
N THR A 53 -9.05 -0.02 15.09
CA THR A 53 -9.93 -1.04 15.68
C THR A 53 -10.73 -1.84 14.64
N ILE A 54 -11.04 -1.26 13.49
CA ILE A 54 -11.76 -1.87 12.37
C ILE A 54 -10.97 -1.63 11.09
N GLY A 55 -9.70 -2.07 11.09
CA GLY A 55 -8.81 -1.89 9.94
C GLY A 55 -9.36 -2.57 8.69
N ARG A 56 -9.29 -1.87 7.55
CA ARG A 56 -9.85 -2.28 6.27
C ARG A 56 -8.78 -2.75 5.31
N GLY A 57 -9.03 -3.86 4.63
CA GLY A 57 -8.28 -4.35 3.49
C GLY A 57 -9.17 -4.46 2.25
N ARG A 58 -8.63 -4.95 1.13
CA ARG A 58 -9.39 -5.18 -0.11
C ARG A 58 -10.43 -6.28 0.09
N MET A 59 -11.51 -6.23 -0.72
CA MET A 59 -12.56 -7.25 -0.77
C MET A 59 -13.16 -7.58 0.60
N LYS A 60 -13.35 -6.55 1.44
CA LYS A 60 -13.88 -6.66 2.81
C LYS A 60 -12.99 -7.45 3.78
N ASN A 61 -11.74 -7.74 3.43
CA ASN A 61 -10.78 -8.28 4.39
C ASN A 61 -10.50 -7.26 5.50
N THR A 62 -10.13 -7.75 6.68
CA THR A 62 -9.72 -6.91 7.80
C THR A 62 -8.21 -6.75 7.82
N TRP A 63 -7.74 -5.58 8.25
CA TRP A 63 -6.34 -5.34 8.60
C TRP A 63 -6.21 -5.37 10.13
N SER A 64 -5.42 -6.31 10.65
CA SER A 64 -5.13 -6.41 12.09
C SER A 64 -3.89 -5.61 12.44
N MET A 65 -3.96 -4.83 13.51
CA MET A 65 -2.89 -4.01 14.03
C MET A 65 -2.75 -4.17 15.53
N ILE A 66 -1.53 -4.28 16.03
CA ILE A 66 -1.25 -4.24 17.47
C ILE A 66 -1.04 -2.80 17.91
N PRO A 67 -1.83 -2.29 18.88
CA PRO A 67 -1.77 -0.90 19.31
C PRO A 67 -0.35 -0.44 19.68
N GLY A 68 0.06 0.68 19.12
CA GLY A 68 1.35 1.31 19.41
C GLY A 68 2.57 0.64 18.78
N LYS A 69 2.43 -0.47 18.04
CA LYS A 69 3.54 -1.26 17.48
C LYS A 69 3.63 -1.23 15.96
N GLY A 70 2.54 -1.42 15.26
CA GLY A 70 2.47 -1.32 13.81
C GLY A 70 2.36 0.12 13.29
N VAL A 71 2.35 0.25 11.98
CA VAL A 71 2.04 1.49 11.26
C VAL A 71 0.70 1.34 10.57
N ALA A 72 -0.21 2.29 10.81
CA ALA A 72 -1.41 2.50 10.03
C ALA A 72 -1.59 3.99 9.77
N PHE A 73 -1.63 4.36 8.51
CA PHE A 73 -1.89 5.73 8.09
C PHE A 73 -2.61 5.77 6.75
N SER A 74 -3.24 6.90 6.45
CA SER A 74 -3.84 7.19 5.15
C SER A 74 -3.39 8.56 4.66
N LEU A 75 -3.17 8.68 3.35
CA LEU A 75 -2.80 9.91 2.67
C LEU A 75 -3.93 10.34 1.73
N ILE A 76 -4.39 11.58 1.85
CA ILE A 76 -5.38 12.18 0.96
C ILE A 76 -4.67 12.83 -0.22
N ILE A 77 -5.09 12.46 -1.43
CA ILE A 77 -4.60 13.05 -2.68
C ILE A 77 -5.79 13.62 -3.45
N GLU A 78 -5.73 14.89 -3.75
CA GLU A 78 -6.61 15.53 -4.72
C GLU A 78 -5.82 15.72 -6.01
N ASN A 79 -6.21 15.04 -7.06
CA ASN A 79 -5.55 15.14 -8.34
C ASN A 79 -6.52 14.82 -9.48
N CYS A 80 -6.16 15.21 -10.69
CA CYS A 80 -6.92 14.95 -11.90
C CYS A 80 -6.23 13.89 -12.77
N PHE A 81 -5.98 12.71 -12.23
CA PHE A 81 -5.52 11.59 -13.05
C PHE A 81 -6.65 11.03 -13.93
N PRO A 82 -6.34 10.50 -15.12
CA PRO A 82 -7.28 9.67 -15.87
C PRO A 82 -7.77 8.48 -15.04
N SER A 83 -9.05 8.08 -15.22
CA SER A 83 -9.64 7.00 -14.41
C SER A 83 -8.92 5.66 -14.55
N ASN A 84 -8.32 5.39 -15.71
CA ASN A 84 -7.51 4.20 -15.97
C ASN A 84 -6.16 4.17 -15.22
N TYR A 85 -5.77 5.26 -14.54
CA TYR A 85 -4.56 5.30 -13.71
C TYR A 85 -4.75 4.76 -12.28
N SER A 86 -5.94 4.29 -11.93
CA SER A 86 -6.21 3.73 -10.58
C SER A 86 -5.27 2.58 -10.21
N GLY A 87 -4.93 1.70 -11.17
CA GLY A 87 -3.94 0.65 -10.98
C GLY A 87 -2.54 1.21 -10.72
N LEU A 88 -2.12 2.22 -11.50
CA LEU A 88 -0.80 2.85 -11.35
C LEU A 88 -0.62 3.52 -9.99
N ILE A 89 -1.67 4.12 -9.42
CA ILE A 89 -1.64 4.69 -8.06
C ILE A 89 -1.34 3.60 -7.02
N SER A 90 -1.98 2.44 -7.14
CA SER A 90 -1.71 1.29 -6.26
C SER A 90 -0.28 0.78 -6.40
N LEU A 91 0.24 0.69 -7.65
CA LEU A 91 1.62 0.28 -7.92
C LEU A 91 2.64 1.28 -7.33
N ALA A 92 2.41 2.59 -7.52
CA ALA A 92 3.25 3.64 -6.93
C ALA A 92 3.29 3.53 -5.41
N SER A 93 2.14 3.31 -4.78
CA SER A 93 2.06 3.14 -3.33
C SER A 93 2.86 1.92 -2.85
N GLY A 94 2.82 0.81 -3.60
CA GLY A 94 3.63 -0.37 -3.32
C GLY A 94 5.13 -0.08 -3.38
N ILE A 95 5.58 0.60 -4.44
CA ILE A 95 6.99 1.00 -4.60
C ILE A 95 7.41 1.93 -3.46
N ALA A 96 6.58 2.91 -3.09
CA ALA A 96 6.89 3.83 -1.98
C ALA A 96 7.08 3.10 -0.65
N VAL A 97 6.28 2.05 -0.37
CA VAL A 97 6.49 1.19 0.80
C VAL A 97 7.82 0.45 0.69
N VAL A 98 8.12 -0.20 -0.44
CA VAL A 98 9.38 -0.92 -0.65
C VAL A 98 10.59 0.00 -0.45
N GLU A 99 10.57 1.21 -1.03
CA GLU A 99 11.65 2.18 -0.88
C GLU A 99 11.82 2.63 0.58
N SER A 100 10.72 2.82 1.32
CA SER A 100 10.76 3.22 2.72
C SER A 100 11.34 2.12 3.63
N LEU A 101 11.02 0.86 3.35
CA LEU A 101 11.48 -0.30 4.12
C LEU A 101 12.93 -0.69 3.79
N ASN A 102 13.32 -0.61 2.52
CA ASN A 102 14.69 -0.88 2.09
C ASN A 102 15.69 0.09 2.75
N LYS A 103 15.32 1.37 2.95
CA LYS A 103 16.12 2.33 3.72
C LYS A 103 16.29 1.94 5.20
N ARG A 104 15.48 1.01 5.70
CA ARG A 104 15.56 0.45 7.07
C ARG A 104 16.25 -0.93 7.09
N GLY A 105 16.83 -1.36 5.95
CA GLY A 105 17.49 -2.65 5.85
C GLY A 105 16.54 -3.85 5.77
N ILE A 106 15.26 -3.61 5.47
CA ILE A 106 14.26 -4.67 5.28
C ILE A 106 14.04 -4.89 3.79
N GLU A 107 14.62 -5.95 3.26
CA GLU A 107 14.40 -6.35 1.87
C GLU A 107 12.96 -6.83 1.67
N THR A 108 12.25 -6.22 0.72
CA THR A 108 10.84 -6.49 0.48
C THR A 108 10.55 -6.71 -1.01
N LYS A 109 9.48 -7.45 -1.27
CA LYS A 109 8.92 -7.71 -2.60
C LYS A 109 7.44 -7.36 -2.62
N LEU A 110 6.90 -7.15 -3.82
CA LEU A 110 5.50 -6.83 -4.04
C LEU A 110 4.76 -8.05 -4.59
N LYS A 111 3.65 -8.40 -3.95
CA LYS A 111 2.67 -9.35 -4.49
C LYS A 111 1.51 -8.52 -5.04
N TRP A 112 1.27 -8.65 -6.35
CA TRP A 112 0.17 -7.93 -7.00
C TRP A 112 -1.19 -8.35 -6.38
N PRO A 113 -2.12 -7.41 -6.19
CA PRO A 113 -2.01 -6.01 -6.60
C PRO A 113 -1.46 -5.06 -5.52
N ASN A 114 -1.38 -5.44 -4.25
CA ASN A 114 -1.29 -4.46 -3.15
C ASN A 114 -0.59 -4.96 -1.88
N ASP A 115 0.02 -6.11 -1.92
CA ASP A 115 0.64 -6.70 -0.73
C ASP A 115 2.17 -6.56 -0.76
N VAL A 116 2.74 -6.31 0.40
CA VAL A 116 4.19 -6.22 0.64
C VAL A 116 4.65 -7.45 1.41
N PHE A 117 5.64 -8.13 0.88
CA PHE A 117 6.20 -9.37 1.42
C PHE A 117 7.66 -9.20 1.81
N ALA A 118 8.06 -9.89 2.84
CA ALA A 118 9.46 -10.12 3.20
C ALA A 118 9.60 -11.57 3.69
N ASN A 119 10.69 -12.25 3.29
CA ASN A 119 10.91 -13.66 3.61
C ASN A 119 9.68 -14.54 3.31
N GLU A 120 9.07 -14.35 2.14
CA GLU A 120 7.88 -15.07 1.66
C GLU A 120 6.61 -14.92 2.51
N LYS A 121 6.61 -14.00 3.47
CA LYS A 121 5.48 -13.72 4.35
C LYS A 121 4.99 -12.28 4.19
N LYS A 122 3.70 -12.06 4.41
CA LYS A 122 3.09 -10.73 4.33
C LYS A 122 3.59 -9.83 5.46
N LEU A 123 4.22 -8.74 5.09
CA LEU A 123 4.71 -7.69 5.99
C LEU A 123 3.76 -6.50 6.07
N GLY A 124 3.07 -6.21 4.98
CA GLY A 124 2.19 -5.05 4.89
C GLY A 124 1.17 -5.16 3.78
N GLY A 125 0.28 -4.19 3.73
CA GLY A 125 -0.73 -4.08 2.68
C GLY A 125 -1.11 -2.63 2.42
N ILE A 126 -1.59 -2.37 1.21
CA ILE A 126 -2.02 -1.05 0.74
C ILE A 126 -3.48 -1.13 0.33
N LEU A 127 -4.26 -0.12 0.68
CA LEU A 127 -5.64 0.05 0.26
C LEU A 127 -5.82 1.42 -0.38
N SER A 128 -5.75 1.48 -1.70
CA SER A 128 -6.03 2.71 -2.46
C SER A 128 -7.50 2.74 -2.87
N GLU A 129 -8.21 3.77 -2.45
CA GLU A 129 -9.60 4.03 -2.78
C GLU A 129 -9.70 5.34 -3.59
N THR A 130 -10.54 5.37 -4.63
CA THR A 130 -10.63 6.50 -5.56
C THR A 130 -12.07 6.98 -5.72
N LYS A 131 -12.24 8.30 -5.83
CA LYS A 131 -13.50 8.93 -6.28
C LYS A 131 -13.32 9.39 -7.73
N ILE A 132 -14.14 8.85 -8.62
CA ILE A 132 -14.08 9.14 -10.07
C ILE A 132 -15.27 9.99 -10.46
N ILE A 133 -15.01 11.09 -11.18
CA ILE A 133 -16.03 11.97 -11.76
C ILE A 133 -15.65 12.25 -13.23
N LYS A 134 -16.54 11.97 -14.17
CA LYS A 134 -16.34 12.22 -15.62
C LYS A 134 -14.98 11.70 -16.13
N ASP A 135 -14.72 10.41 -15.87
CA ASP A 135 -13.49 9.69 -16.27
C ASP A 135 -12.17 10.25 -15.70
N LYS A 136 -12.26 11.01 -14.62
CA LYS A 136 -11.11 11.52 -13.88
C LYS A 136 -11.16 11.09 -12.43
N ILE A 137 -10.03 10.66 -11.91
CA ILE A 137 -9.83 10.46 -10.48
C ILE A 137 -9.67 11.83 -9.84
N VAL A 138 -10.63 12.24 -9.03
CA VAL A 138 -10.63 13.56 -8.37
C VAL A 138 -10.13 13.50 -6.93
N LYS A 139 -10.30 12.36 -6.28
CA LYS A 139 -9.81 12.11 -4.91
C LYS A 139 -9.26 10.70 -4.82
N VAL A 140 -8.19 10.55 -4.07
CA VAL A 140 -7.59 9.26 -3.71
C VAL A 140 -7.34 9.25 -2.21
N VAL A 141 -7.64 8.13 -1.57
CA VAL A 141 -7.19 7.81 -0.22
C VAL A 141 -6.26 6.61 -0.31
N ILE A 142 -5.02 6.77 0.09
CA ILE A 142 -4.01 5.71 0.11
C ILE A 142 -3.79 5.28 1.54
N GLY A 143 -4.40 4.15 1.93
CA GLY A 143 -4.16 3.51 3.22
C GLY A 143 -2.96 2.56 3.17
N VAL A 144 -2.11 2.64 4.17
CA VAL A 144 -0.92 1.79 4.32
C VAL A 144 -0.91 1.17 5.72
N GLY A 145 -0.81 -0.16 5.76
CA GLY A 145 -0.62 -0.94 6.98
C GLY A 145 0.69 -1.72 6.91
N ILE A 146 1.53 -1.62 7.94
CA ILE A 146 2.82 -2.33 8.02
C ILE A 146 2.99 -2.90 9.42
N ASN A 147 3.36 -4.18 9.51
CA ASN A 147 3.73 -4.84 10.75
C ASN A 147 5.18 -4.44 11.11
N VAL A 148 5.38 -3.73 12.23
CA VAL A 148 6.68 -3.13 12.54
C VAL A 148 7.31 -3.74 13.78
N ASN A 149 6.83 -3.37 14.97
CA ASN A 149 7.46 -3.70 16.26
C ASN A 149 6.67 -4.72 17.10
N GLU A 150 5.63 -5.28 16.55
CA GLU A 150 4.88 -6.38 17.14
C GLU A 150 5.59 -7.72 16.95
N THR A 151 5.38 -8.64 17.87
CA THR A 151 5.75 -10.04 17.71
C THR A 151 4.63 -10.81 17.01
N ILE A 152 4.98 -11.87 16.29
CA ILE A 152 3.98 -12.74 15.62
C ILE A 152 2.98 -13.31 16.64
N ALA A 153 3.43 -13.59 17.85
CA ALA A 153 2.58 -14.18 18.91
C ALA A 153 1.44 -13.25 19.39
N GLU A 154 1.54 -11.95 19.17
CA GLU A 154 0.50 -10.98 19.54
C GLU A 154 -0.66 -10.95 18.55
N HIS A 155 -0.47 -11.46 17.34
CA HIS A 155 -1.51 -11.52 16.31
C HIS A 155 -2.45 -12.72 16.48
N PRO A 156 -3.65 -12.71 15.86
CA PRO A 156 -4.54 -13.87 15.80
C PRO A 156 -3.84 -15.11 15.22
N LYS A 157 -4.18 -16.29 15.73
CA LYS A 157 -3.46 -17.54 15.38
C LYS A 157 -3.56 -17.91 13.91
N ASP A 158 -4.69 -17.61 13.28
CA ASP A 158 -5.02 -17.92 11.89
C ASP A 158 -4.16 -17.19 10.86
N ILE A 159 -3.54 -16.05 11.24
CA ILE A 159 -2.69 -15.28 10.31
C ILE A 159 -1.19 -15.43 10.56
N ARG A 160 -0.77 -16.02 11.69
CA ARG A 160 0.65 -16.07 12.12
C ARG A 160 1.58 -16.75 11.12
N ASP A 161 1.10 -17.77 10.44
CA ASP A 161 1.91 -18.54 9.50
C ASP A 161 2.16 -17.81 8.19
N TYR A 162 1.31 -16.84 7.85
CA TYR A 162 1.34 -16.10 6.59
C TYR A 162 1.92 -14.69 6.71
N MET A 163 2.22 -14.23 7.94
CA MET A 163 2.70 -12.88 8.19
C MET A 163 4.10 -12.84 8.81
N THR A 164 4.74 -11.68 8.69
CA THR A 164 5.97 -11.34 9.39
C THR A 164 5.92 -9.89 9.87
N THR A 165 6.91 -9.48 10.65
CA THR A 165 7.09 -8.09 11.12
C THR A 165 8.52 -7.63 10.88
N MET A 166 8.76 -6.33 10.85
CA MET A 166 10.12 -5.79 10.74
C MET A 166 10.97 -6.24 11.93
N LEU A 167 10.39 -6.28 13.13
CA LEU A 167 11.08 -6.76 14.35
C LEU A 167 11.53 -8.22 14.22
N GLU A 168 10.70 -9.08 13.64
CA GLU A 168 11.07 -10.50 13.44
C GLU A 168 12.20 -10.68 12.42
N ILE A 169 12.30 -9.79 11.45
CA ILE A 169 13.35 -9.84 10.42
C ILE A 169 14.67 -9.27 10.95
N SER A 170 14.64 -8.06 11.51
CA SER A 170 15.84 -7.31 11.91
C SER A 170 16.33 -7.61 13.32
N LYS A 171 15.46 -8.18 14.18
CA LYS A 171 15.69 -8.43 15.61
C LYS A 171 15.89 -7.17 16.46
N HIS A 172 15.52 -6.00 15.95
CA HIS A 172 15.54 -4.74 16.70
C HIS A 172 14.33 -3.85 16.32
N PRO A 173 13.89 -2.95 17.21
CA PRO A 173 12.75 -2.09 16.94
C PRO A 173 13.09 -1.00 15.92
N HIS A 174 12.06 -0.55 15.18
CA HIS A 174 12.14 0.50 14.16
C HIS A 174 11.30 1.71 14.55
N GLN A 175 11.76 2.90 14.13
CA GLN A 175 11.02 4.15 14.28
C GLN A 175 9.94 4.22 13.21
N ARG A 176 8.66 4.16 13.63
CA ARG A 176 7.49 4.14 12.77
C ARG A 176 7.33 5.43 11.97
N GLU A 177 7.67 6.56 12.59
CA GLU A 177 7.60 7.89 12.00
C GLU A 177 8.47 8.03 10.75
N LEU A 178 9.65 7.43 10.79
CA LEU A 178 10.57 7.48 9.66
C LEU A 178 10.08 6.63 8.46
N ILE A 179 9.34 5.55 8.71
CA ILE A 179 8.70 4.76 7.65
C ILE A 179 7.64 5.61 6.94
N ILE A 180 6.81 6.31 7.72
CA ILE A 180 5.76 7.19 7.20
C ILE A 180 6.38 8.34 6.39
N ALA A 181 7.38 9.03 6.95
CA ALA A 181 8.03 10.14 6.28
C ALA A 181 8.68 9.72 4.94
N GLU A 182 9.40 8.59 4.91
CA GLU A 182 10.04 8.10 3.69
C GLU A 182 9.01 7.65 2.64
N PHE A 183 7.88 7.03 3.06
CA PHE A 183 6.78 6.75 2.16
C PHE A 183 6.25 8.01 1.50
N ILE A 184 5.98 9.07 2.29
CA ILE A 184 5.44 10.34 1.78
C ILE A 184 6.45 11.00 0.82
N ASN A 185 7.73 10.97 1.14
CA ASN A 185 8.79 11.48 0.27
C ASN A 185 8.85 10.71 -1.06
N SER A 186 8.73 9.39 -1.03
CA SER A 186 8.79 8.55 -2.21
C SER A 186 7.56 8.72 -3.10
N ILE A 187 6.35 8.72 -2.51
CA ILE A 187 5.11 8.76 -3.29
C ILE A 187 4.94 10.07 -4.08
N GLU A 188 5.41 11.21 -3.54
CA GLU A 188 5.36 12.48 -4.26
C GLU A 188 6.20 12.44 -5.54
N HIS A 189 7.39 11.84 -5.50
CA HIS A 189 8.24 11.65 -6.68
C HIS A 189 7.62 10.67 -7.68
N LEU A 190 7.06 9.55 -7.19
CA LEU A 190 6.44 8.55 -8.05
C LEU A 190 5.21 9.07 -8.77
N PHE A 191 4.42 9.96 -8.17
CA PHE A 191 3.31 10.62 -8.84
C PHE A 191 3.77 11.57 -9.94
N HIS A 192 4.90 12.24 -9.75
CA HIS A 192 5.51 13.01 -10.82
C HIS A 192 5.96 12.10 -11.97
N ASP A 193 6.60 10.96 -11.67
CA ASP A 193 7.05 9.98 -12.67
C ASP A 193 5.89 9.42 -13.50
N ILE A 194 4.74 9.08 -12.85
CA ILE A 194 3.52 8.63 -13.56
C ILE A 194 3.05 9.67 -14.58
N SER A 195 3.15 10.95 -14.24
CA SER A 195 2.70 12.04 -15.12
C SER A 195 3.60 12.22 -16.33
N ILE A 196 4.85 11.76 -16.27
CA ILE A 196 5.82 11.83 -17.38
C ILE A 196 5.72 10.57 -18.26
N ASP A 197 5.94 9.40 -17.67
CA ASP A 197 5.87 8.10 -18.37
C ASP A 197 5.51 6.96 -17.40
N PRO A 198 4.29 6.43 -17.47
CA PRO A 198 3.86 5.30 -16.65
C PRO A 198 4.74 4.05 -16.76
N LYS A 199 5.47 3.86 -17.87
CA LYS A 199 6.33 2.68 -18.06
C LYS A 199 7.49 2.65 -17.06
N ILE A 200 7.98 3.80 -16.64
CA ILE A 200 9.04 3.90 -15.60
C ILE A 200 8.54 3.22 -14.31
N LEU A 201 7.33 3.56 -13.88
CA LEU A 201 6.70 3.00 -12.70
C LEU A 201 6.48 1.48 -12.83
N ILE A 202 5.94 1.05 -13.98
CA ILE A 202 5.65 -0.37 -14.24
C ILE A 202 6.94 -1.20 -14.16
N ASN A 203 8.02 -0.75 -14.80
CA ASN A 203 9.32 -1.43 -14.75
C ASN A 203 9.88 -1.48 -13.32
N LYS A 204 9.78 -0.37 -12.57
CA LYS A 204 10.19 -0.30 -11.17
C LYS A 204 9.43 -1.29 -10.29
N TRP A 205 8.12 -1.44 -10.54
CA TRP A 205 7.28 -2.38 -9.83
C TRP A 205 7.63 -3.84 -10.17
N LEU A 206 7.80 -4.16 -11.46
CA LEU A 206 8.15 -5.51 -11.92
C LEU A 206 9.50 -5.98 -11.37
N ASN A 207 10.49 -5.10 -11.22
CA ASN A 207 11.78 -5.40 -10.59
C ASN A 207 11.63 -5.82 -9.10
N ASN A 208 10.55 -5.40 -8.45
CA ASN A 208 10.22 -5.77 -7.08
C ASN A 208 9.14 -6.85 -6.99
N CYS A 209 8.66 -7.39 -8.12
CA CYS A 209 7.59 -8.37 -8.16
C CYS A 209 8.04 -9.73 -7.59
N LEU A 210 7.23 -10.30 -6.69
CA LEU A 210 7.49 -11.61 -6.08
C LEU A 210 7.21 -12.77 -7.05
N HIS A 211 6.29 -12.58 -7.98
CA HIS A 211 5.70 -13.67 -8.79
C HIS A 211 5.76 -13.44 -10.31
N LEU A 212 6.65 -12.54 -10.77
CA LEU A 212 6.90 -12.37 -12.20
C LEU A 212 7.40 -13.70 -12.79
N ASP A 213 6.84 -14.09 -13.94
CA ASP A 213 7.10 -15.34 -14.66
C ASP A 213 6.86 -16.63 -13.85
N LYS A 214 6.04 -16.54 -12.78
CA LYS A 214 5.66 -17.70 -11.96
C LYS A 214 4.19 -18.06 -12.17
N ILE A 215 3.89 -19.33 -11.91
CA ILE A 215 2.50 -19.79 -11.83
C ILE A 215 1.88 -19.18 -10.59
N ILE A 216 0.69 -18.60 -10.77
CA ILE A 216 -0.17 -18.10 -9.70
C ILE A 216 -1.52 -18.79 -9.77
N SER A 217 -2.12 -19.05 -8.61
CA SER A 217 -3.50 -19.54 -8.49
C SER A 217 -4.41 -18.39 -8.05
N PHE A 218 -5.57 -18.27 -8.66
CA PHE A 218 -6.51 -17.19 -8.37
C PHE A 218 -7.97 -17.61 -8.64
N TYR A 219 -8.91 -16.85 -8.09
CA TYR A 219 -10.33 -17.08 -8.35
C TYR A 219 -10.80 -16.36 -9.62
N GLU A 220 -11.30 -17.11 -10.59
CA GLU A 220 -12.07 -16.62 -11.76
C GLU A 220 -13.49 -17.22 -11.66
N ASN A 221 -14.52 -16.38 -11.43
CA ASN A 221 -15.92 -16.82 -11.25
C ASN A 221 -16.08 -17.93 -10.19
N GLU A 222 -15.50 -17.73 -9.01
CA GLU A 222 -15.53 -18.67 -7.85
C GLU A 222 -14.78 -19.99 -8.06
N ILE A 223 -14.13 -20.20 -9.20
CA ILE A 223 -13.29 -21.37 -9.50
C ILE A 223 -11.83 -20.97 -9.37
N ILE A 224 -11.02 -21.83 -8.74
CA ILE A 224 -9.57 -21.64 -8.70
C ILE A 224 -9.01 -22.06 -10.07
N VAL A 225 -8.30 -21.14 -10.70
CA VAL A 225 -7.60 -21.32 -11.96
C VAL A 225 -6.12 -20.97 -11.78
N GLU A 226 -5.28 -21.49 -12.69
CA GLU A 226 -3.85 -21.21 -12.69
C GLU A 226 -3.44 -20.51 -13.99
N GLY A 227 -2.42 -19.66 -13.88
CA GLY A 227 -1.79 -19.02 -15.03
C GLY A 227 -0.43 -18.44 -14.66
N ILE A 228 0.36 -18.07 -15.65
CA ILE A 228 1.67 -17.46 -15.46
C ILE A 228 1.49 -15.94 -15.42
N PHE A 229 1.93 -15.30 -14.32
CA PHE A 229 1.95 -13.85 -14.24
C PHE A 229 3.06 -13.29 -15.14
N SER A 230 2.71 -12.88 -16.35
CA SER A 230 3.68 -12.43 -17.38
C SER A 230 3.99 -10.94 -17.33
N GLY A 231 3.43 -10.19 -16.38
CA GLY A 231 3.70 -8.77 -16.20
C GLY A 231 2.46 -7.90 -15.99
N LEU A 232 2.59 -6.63 -16.37
CA LEU A 232 1.53 -5.63 -16.25
C LEU A 232 1.27 -4.95 -17.61
N ASP A 233 0.05 -4.46 -17.80
CA ASP A 233 -0.26 -3.57 -18.93
C ASP A 233 0.05 -2.09 -18.59
N SER A 234 -0.23 -1.18 -19.53
CA SER A 234 0.00 0.26 -19.37
C SER A 234 -0.83 0.92 -18.26
N ASN A 235 -1.87 0.26 -17.77
CA ASN A 235 -2.74 0.74 -16.69
C ASN A 235 -2.40 0.10 -15.33
N GLY A 236 -1.39 -0.80 -15.29
CA GLY A 236 -1.01 -1.52 -14.09
C GLY A 236 -1.86 -2.76 -13.81
N PHE A 237 -2.62 -3.24 -14.80
CA PHE A 237 -3.42 -4.47 -14.68
C PHE A 237 -2.54 -5.69 -14.95
N ALA A 238 -2.82 -6.78 -14.24
CA ALA A 238 -2.06 -8.02 -14.38
C ALA A 238 -2.27 -8.66 -15.73
N LYS A 239 -1.18 -9.03 -16.40
CA LYS A 239 -1.18 -9.92 -17.57
C LYS A 239 -0.92 -11.33 -17.09
N ILE A 240 -1.85 -12.23 -17.37
CA ILE A 240 -1.76 -13.64 -16.99
C ILE A 240 -1.88 -14.49 -18.24
N GLU A 241 -0.88 -15.31 -18.50
CA GLU A 241 -0.90 -16.28 -19.59
C GLU A 241 -1.62 -17.54 -19.13
N MET A 242 -2.69 -17.90 -19.85
CA MET A 242 -3.56 -19.05 -19.60
C MET A 242 -3.89 -19.70 -20.94
N ASN A 243 -3.70 -21.01 -21.08
CA ASN A 243 -4.03 -21.75 -22.31
C ASN A 243 -3.42 -21.14 -23.59
N ASN A 244 -2.18 -20.63 -23.52
CA ASN A 244 -1.46 -19.93 -24.59
C ASN A 244 -2.09 -18.58 -25.02
N GLU A 245 -2.95 -18.02 -24.19
CA GLU A 245 -3.51 -16.66 -24.38
C GLU A 245 -3.18 -15.77 -23.19
N ILE A 246 -2.94 -14.48 -23.44
CA ILE A 246 -2.74 -13.49 -22.38
C ILE A 246 -4.05 -12.79 -22.08
N LYS A 247 -4.54 -12.97 -20.86
CA LYS A 247 -5.69 -12.21 -20.32
C LYS A 247 -5.20 -11.10 -19.40
N THR A 248 -5.94 -9.99 -19.38
CA THR A 248 -5.66 -8.83 -18.52
C THR A 248 -6.71 -8.70 -17.43
N PHE A 249 -6.25 -8.54 -16.18
CA PHE A 249 -7.09 -8.45 -14.99
C PHE A 249 -6.82 -7.18 -14.19
N GLY A 250 -7.85 -6.37 -13.95
CA GLY A 250 -7.76 -5.18 -13.09
C GLY A 250 -7.79 -5.52 -11.59
N SER A 251 -8.40 -6.66 -11.24
CA SER A 251 -8.50 -7.15 -9.86
C SER A 251 -8.79 -8.64 -9.86
N ILE A 252 -8.02 -9.41 -9.10
CA ILE A 252 -8.28 -10.84 -8.81
C ILE A 252 -7.91 -11.14 -7.35
N ASN A 253 -8.44 -12.25 -6.83
CA ASN A 253 -8.03 -12.84 -5.57
C ASN A 253 -6.99 -13.91 -5.84
N LEU A 254 -5.74 -13.64 -5.49
CA LEU A 254 -4.68 -14.64 -5.47
C LEU A 254 -4.89 -15.58 -4.27
N VAL A 255 -4.69 -16.86 -4.49
CA VAL A 255 -4.73 -17.90 -3.47
C VAL A 255 -3.38 -17.98 -2.75
#